data_c297387300f789d9830e9a52a4d832b8
#
_entry.id   c297387300f789d9830e9a52a4d832b8
#
_cell.length_a   1.000
_cell.length_b   1.000
_cell.length_c   1.000
_cell.angle_alpha   90.00
_cell.angle_beta   90.00
_cell.angle_gamma   90.00
#
_symmetry.space_group_name_H-M   'P 1'
#
loop_
_entity.id
_entity.type
_entity.pdbx_description
1 polymer ?
#
loop_
_entity_poly.entity_id
_entity_poly.type
_entity_poly.pdbx_seq_one_letter_code
_entity_poly.pdbx_strand_id
1 'polypeptide(L)'
;MKKILIFYGSYGGGHLSAAKSIKEYIDNHYEDTQTSLVDCVEYVNHSFNKITTTAYNEMAKKVPWAWGKVYTKTKKGPISKLSHTSNKVMSIKLKQLLEDTQPDLIICTHPFASQMCAFLKKKKKIKSELATIMTDYAPHPQWLTDSEYMNYYFVAHEEMRKQLIEAGIPTYKVFPTGIPLSNRFLQSYNKDETLSNFGLKPNKKTVLFFAGGEFGLCKGKTYKMLETFAENFDNIQIIAISGKNEKI
;
A
#
# COMPACT_ATOMS: atom_id res chain seq x y z
N MET A 1 -25.72 -9.61 8.02
CA MET A 1 -24.75 -9.00 7.08
C MET A 1 -23.56 -8.50 7.88
N LYS A 2 -22.35 -9.01 7.61
CA LYS A 2 -21.11 -8.58 8.28
C LYS A 2 -20.60 -7.27 7.66
N LYS A 3 -20.08 -6.39 8.50
CA LYS A 3 -19.53 -5.11 8.08
C LYS A 3 -18.00 -5.12 8.13
N ILE A 4 -17.36 -4.84 7.02
CA ILE A 4 -15.91 -4.76 6.92
C ILE A 4 -15.49 -3.35 6.51
N LEU A 5 -14.65 -2.73 7.32
CA LEU A 5 -14.08 -1.41 7.03
C LEU A 5 -12.61 -1.58 6.64
N ILE A 6 -12.26 -1.10 5.46
CA ILE A 6 -10.91 -1.20 4.91
C ILE A 6 -10.28 0.19 4.93
N PHE A 7 -9.20 0.35 5.70
CA PHE A 7 -8.43 1.57 5.77
C PHE A 7 -7.18 1.51 4.92
N TYR A 8 -6.93 2.57 4.17
CA TYR A 8 -5.69 2.80 3.45
C TYR A 8 -5.13 4.20 3.76
N GLY A 9 -3.98 4.53 3.19
CA GLY A 9 -3.42 5.88 3.23
C GLY A 9 -2.89 6.26 1.85
N SER A 10 -3.05 7.52 1.45
CA SER A 10 -2.67 8.04 0.13
C SER A 10 -1.17 8.31 -0.02
N TYR A 11 -0.31 7.54 0.66
CA TYR A 11 1.15 7.61 0.51
C TYR A 11 1.62 6.61 -0.56
N GLY A 12 1.61 7.06 -1.82
CA GLY A 12 1.83 6.18 -2.97
C GLY A 12 0.59 5.36 -3.34
N GLY A 13 0.69 4.55 -4.41
CA GLY A 13 -0.43 3.76 -4.94
C GLY A 13 -0.63 2.38 -4.30
N GLY A 14 0.40 1.83 -3.64
CA GLY A 14 0.42 0.44 -3.18
C GLY A 14 -0.65 0.11 -2.14
N HIS A 15 -0.78 0.95 -1.13
CA HIS A 15 -1.76 0.78 -0.05
C HIS A 15 -3.21 0.80 -0.56
N LEU A 16 -3.52 1.75 -1.44
CA LEU A 16 -4.83 1.87 -2.06
C LEU A 16 -5.11 0.70 -3.02
N SER A 17 -4.10 0.27 -3.79
CA SER A 17 -4.23 -0.86 -4.71
C SER A 17 -4.56 -2.15 -3.95
N ALA A 18 -3.82 -2.46 -2.89
CA ALA A 18 -4.10 -3.62 -2.03
C ALA A 18 -5.51 -3.54 -1.40
N ALA A 19 -5.88 -2.37 -0.87
CA ALA A 19 -7.20 -2.16 -0.28
C ALA A 19 -8.34 -2.35 -1.27
N LYS A 20 -8.21 -1.82 -2.49
CA LYS A 20 -9.18 -2.02 -3.59
C LYS A 20 -9.28 -3.48 -4.00
N SER A 21 -8.16 -4.19 -4.11
CA SER A 21 -8.13 -5.62 -4.48
C SER A 21 -8.86 -6.48 -3.44
N ILE A 22 -8.66 -6.19 -2.15
CA ILE A 22 -9.37 -6.88 -1.07
C ILE A 22 -10.88 -6.61 -1.15
N LYS A 23 -11.26 -5.32 -1.31
CA LYS A 23 -12.66 -4.94 -1.45
C LYS A 23 -13.31 -5.63 -2.64
N GLU A 24 -12.68 -5.57 -3.82
CA GLU A 24 -13.15 -6.22 -5.04
C GLU A 24 -13.38 -7.73 -4.83
N TYR A 25 -12.43 -8.39 -4.17
CA TYR A 25 -12.56 -9.83 -3.89
C TYR A 25 -13.72 -10.13 -2.95
N ILE A 26 -13.85 -9.38 -1.84
CA ILE A 26 -14.92 -9.61 -0.86
C ILE A 26 -16.28 -9.34 -1.49
N ASP A 27 -16.44 -8.22 -2.18
CA ASP A 27 -17.72 -7.85 -2.81
C ASP A 27 -18.19 -8.87 -3.86
N ASN A 28 -17.24 -9.51 -4.55
CA ASN A 28 -17.57 -10.51 -5.60
C ASN A 28 -17.83 -11.92 -5.04
N HIS A 29 -17.43 -12.24 -3.80
CA HIS A 29 -17.48 -13.61 -3.29
C HIS A 29 -18.33 -13.78 -2.03
N TYR A 30 -18.72 -12.69 -1.36
CA TYR A 30 -19.43 -12.74 -0.08
C TYR A 30 -20.63 -11.78 -0.05
N GLU A 31 -21.78 -12.27 -0.52
CA GLU A 31 -23.03 -11.47 -0.63
C GLU A 31 -23.55 -10.93 0.70
N ASP A 32 -23.33 -11.66 1.80
CA ASP A 32 -23.74 -11.26 3.16
C ASP A 32 -22.77 -10.27 3.84
N THR A 33 -21.89 -9.64 3.05
CA THR A 33 -20.85 -8.74 3.58
C THR A 33 -20.97 -7.36 2.95
N GLN A 34 -20.92 -6.34 3.78
CA GLN A 34 -20.83 -4.94 3.34
C GLN A 34 -19.42 -4.42 3.58
N THR A 35 -18.72 -4.01 2.51
CA THR A 35 -17.38 -3.44 2.58
C THR A 35 -17.38 -1.94 2.37
N SER A 36 -16.58 -1.23 3.15
CA SER A 36 -16.35 0.20 3.00
C SER A 36 -14.85 0.48 2.91
N LEU A 37 -14.46 1.42 2.05
CA LEU A 37 -13.07 1.81 1.82
C LEU A 37 -12.87 3.26 2.23
N VAL A 38 -11.93 3.53 3.14
CA VAL A 38 -11.69 4.87 3.71
C VAL A 38 -10.20 5.20 3.74
N ASP A 39 -9.82 6.37 3.21
CA ASP A 39 -8.50 6.94 3.47
C ASP A 39 -8.45 7.43 4.91
N CYS A 40 -7.68 6.74 5.75
CA CYS A 40 -7.64 7.01 7.18
C CYS A 40 -7.01 8.36 7.52
N VAL A 41 -6.04 8.82 6.73
CA VAL A 41 -5.33 10.08 6.99
C VAL A 41 -6.14 11.25 6.50
N GLU A 42 -6.74 11.13 5.33
CA GLU A 42 -7.65 12.11 4.75
C GLU A 42 -8.86 12.35 5.66
N TYR A 43 -9.48 11.26 6.15
CA TYR A 43 -10.62 11.33 7.05
C TYR A 43 -10.30 12.05 8.36
N VAL A 44 -9.12 11.77 8.94
CA VAL A 44 -8.75 12.35 10.26
C VAL A 44 -8.31 13.78 10.14
N ASN A 45 -7.58 14.13 9.09
CA ASN A 45 -7.06 15.48 8.89
C ASN A 45 -6.68 15.76 7.45
N HIS A 46 -7.61 16.31 6.68
CA HIS A 46 -7.41 16.69 5.28
C HIS A 46 -6.16 17.56 5.05
N SER A 47 -5.98 18.61 5.85
CA SER A 47 -4.85 19.52 5.68
C SER A 47 -3.51 18.84 5.97
N PHE A 48 -3.45 17.99 7.01
CA PHE A 48 -2.26 17.20 7.32
C PHE A 48 -1.97 16.19 6.20
N ASN A 49 -2.99 15.51 5.69
CA ASN A 49 -2.85 14.57 4.58
C ASN A 49 -2.27 15.28 3.35
N LYS A 50 -2.85 16.41 2.94
CA LYS A 50 -2.37 17.18 1.79
C LYS A 50 -0.92 17.63 1.93
N ILE A 51 -0.51 18.13 3.09
CA ILE A 51 0.87 18.56 3.34
C ILE A 51 1.84 17.37 3.31
N THR A 52 1.52 16.28 4.01
CA THR A 52 2.42 15.14 4.14
C THR A 52 2.53 14.32 2.86
N THR A 53 1.44 14.11 2.13
CA THR A 53 1.47 13.43 0.83
C THR A 53 2.19 14.26 -0.22
N THR A 54 2.00 15.58 -0.24
CA THR A 54 2.75 16.47 -1.14
C THR A 54 4.24 16.42 -0.82
N ALA A 55 4.63 16.55 0.46
CA ALA A 55 6.02 16.46 0.89
C ALA A 55 6.64 15.08 0.55
N TYR A 56 5.90 13.99 0.77
CA TYR A 56 6.32 12.65 0.39
C TYR A 56 6.57 12.54 -1.12
N ASN A 57 5.62 12.99 -1.94
CA ASN A 57 5.71 12.91 -3.40
C ASN A 57 6.87 13.76 -3.94
N GLU A 58 7.03 14.98 -3.44
CA GLU A 58 8.13 15.87 -3.83
C GLU A 58 9.50 15.29 -3.43
N MET A 59 9.62 14.74 -2.23
CA MET A 59 10.86 14.13 -1.75
C MET A 59 11.21 12.87 -2.56
N ALA A 60 10.24 12.01 -2.81
CA ALA A 60 10.46 10.79 -3.58
C ALA A 60 10.80 11.10 -5.06
N LYS A 61 10.25 12.18 -5.64
CA LYS A 61 10.55 12.64 -7.00
C LYS A 61 11.94 13.31 -7.12
N LYS A 62 12.27 14.20 -6.18
CA LYS A 62 13.45 15.07 -6.30
C LYS A 62 14.68 14.53 -5.59
N VAL A 63 14.48 13.85 -4.44
CA VAL A 63 15.58 13.46 -3.55
C VAL A 63 15.32 12.07 -2.94
N PRO A 64 15.28 10.99 -3.74
CA PRO A 64 14.94 9.64 -3.26
C PRO A 64 15.83 9.14 -2.11
N TRP A 65 17.10 9.53 -2.08
CA TRP A 65 18.04 9.19 -1.00
C TRP A 65 17.64 9.81 0.35
N ALA A 66 17.00 10.98 0.33
CA ALA A 66 16.51 11.62 1.54
C ALA A 66 15.35 10.83 2.16
N TRP A 67 14.52 10.23 1.34
CA TRP A 67 13.46 9.31 1.81
C TRP A 67 14.05 8.12 2.58
N GLY A 68 15.11 7.50 2.06
CA GLY A 68 15.83 6.43 2.76
C GLY A 68 16.32 6.85 4.14
N LYS A 69 16.83 8.08 4.29
CA LYS A 69 17.23 8.63 5.61
C LYS A 69 16.04 8.90 6.53
N VAL A 70 14.93 9.40 6.01
CA VAL A 70 13.69 9.59 6.78
C VAL A 70 13.16 8.22 7.22
N TYR A 71 13.08 7.26 6.31
CA TYR A 71 12.63 5.90 6.59
C TYR A 71 13.47 5.23 7.69
N THR A 72 14.79 5.37 7.65
CA THR A 72 15.67 4.82 8.71
C THR A 72 15.55 5.55 10.05
N LYS A 73 15.38 6.87 10.04
CA LYS A 73 15.17 7.68 11.26
C LYS A 73 13.81 7.46 11.91
N THR A 74 12.78 7.10 11.13
CA THR A 74 11.46 6.75 11.68
C THR A 74 11.43 5.37 12.34
N LYS A 75 12.43 4.53 12.12
CA LYS A 75 12.56 3.23 12.82
C LYS A 75 12.80 3.38 14.32
N LYS A 76 13.59 4.38 14.73
CA LYS A 76 13.95 4.63 16.14
C LYS A 76 14.14 6.14 16.36
N GLY A 77 13.80 6.65 17.56
CA GLY A 77 14.12 8.00 17.98
C GLY A 77 12.94 8.97 18.14
N PRO A 78 13.21 10.29 18.26
CA PRO A 78 12.19 11.31 18.56
C PRO A 78 11.07 11.40 17.53
N ILE A 79 11.38 11.20 16.24
CA ILE A 79 10.41 11.25 15.14
C ILE A 79 9.39 10.11 15.25
N SER A 80 9.83 8.90 15.66
CA SER A 80 8.94 7.78 15.93
C SER A 80 7.96 8.11 17.07
N LYS A 81 8.45 8.67 18.18
CA LYS A 81 7.62 9.08 19.32
C LYS A 81 6.59 10.16 18.94
N LEU A 82 7.00 11.15 18.13
CA LEU A 82 6.11 12.22 17.66
C LEU A 82 5.00 11.65 16.76
N SER A 83 5.32 10.72 15.86
CA SER A 83 4.36 10.01 15.03
C SER A 83 3.34 9.25 15.88
N HIS A 84 3.79 8.54 16.92
CA HIS A 84 2.88 7.84 17.84
C HIS A 84 1.92 8.77 18.58
N THR A 85 2.42 9.91 19.05
CA THR A 85 1.59 10.90 19.78
C THR A 85 0.55 11.51 18.82
N SER A 86 0.96 11.88 17.64
CA SER A 86 0.08 12.39 16.58
C SER A 86 -1.03 11.38 16.24
N ASN A 87 -0.67 10.11 16.05
CA ASN A 87 -1.64 9.06 15.74
C ASN A 87 -2.65 8.82 16.89
N LYS A 88 -2.23 8.96 18.16
CA LYS A 88 -3.14 8.89 19.30
C LYS A 88 -4.19 10.01 19.29
N VAL A 89 -3.78 11.23 18.97
CA VAL A 89 -4.72 12.37 18.87
C VAL A 89 -5.65 12.16 17.67
N MET A 90 -5.11 11.75 16.55
CA MET A 90 -5.89 11.47 15.34
C MET A 90 -6.88 10.31 15.50
N SER A 91 -6.56 9.31 16.34
CA SER A 91 -7.45 8.16 16.60
C SER A 91 -8.80 8.56 17.21
N ILE A 92 -8.86 9.71 17.91
CA ILE A 92 -10.11 10.21 18.49
C ILE A 92 -11.15 10.51 17.39
N LYS A 93 -10.71 11.06 16.25
CA LYS A 93 -11.62 11.33 15.12
C LYS A 93 -12.09 10.03 14.45
N LEU A 94 -11.21 9.01 14.33
CA LEU A 94 -11.62 7.70 13.83
C LEU A 94 -12.65 7.03 14.73
N LYS A 95 -12.61 7.29 16.04
CA LYS A 95 -13.56 6.71 17.00
C LYS A 95 -15.01 6.96 16.58
N GLN A 96 -15.36 8.19 16.17
CA GLN A 96 -16.72 8.52 15.73
C GLN A 96 -17.15 7.67 14.54
N LEU A 97 -16.30 7.58 13.49
CA LEU A 97 -16.59 6.74 12.32
C LEU A 97 -16.82 5.27 12.71
N LEU A 98 -16.02 4.74 13.64
CA LEU A 98 -16.12 3.35 14.08
C LEU A 98 -17.35 3.11 14.97
N GLU A 99 -17.77 4.12 15.75
CA GLU A 99 -19.02 4.08 16.51
C GLU A 99 -20.25 4.13 15.61
N ASP A 100 -20.21 4.92 14.53
CA ASP A 100 -21.32 5.06 13.58
C ASP A 100 -21.46 3.81 12.67
N THR A 101 -20.32 3.27 12.21
CA THR A 101 -20.31 2.13 11.28
C THR A 101 -20.38 0.77 11.97
N GLN A 102 -19.84 0.66 13.16
CA GLN A 102 -19.73 -0.58 13.97
C GLN A 102 -19.26 -1.79 13.13
N PRO A 103 -18.05 -1.74 12.55
CA PRO A 103 -17.56 -2.83 11.73
C PRO A 103 -17.22 -4.05 12.59
N ASP A 104 -17.51 -5.25 12.08
CA ASP A 104 -17.10 -6.52 12.66
C ASP A 104 -15.59 -6.73 12.49
N LEU A 105 -15.07 -6.36 11.33
CA LEU A 105 -13.66 -6.47 10.96
C LEU A 105 -13.14 -5.13 10.39
N ILE A 106 -11.96 -4.73 10.84
CA ILE A 106 -11.22 -3.61 10.29
C ILE A 106 -9.95 -4.15 9.64
N ILE A 107 -9.76 -3.87 8.36
CA ILE A 107 -8.56 -4.23 7.60
C ILE A 107 -7.75 -2.96 7.35
N CYS A 108 -6.48 -2.96 7.72
CA CYS A 108 -5.57 -1.83 7.56
C CYS A 108 -4.47 -2.19 6.55
N THR A 109 -4.38 -1.46 5.44
CA THR A 109 -3.29 -1.59 4.46
C THR A 109 -2.21 -0.53 4.64
N HIS A 110 -2.32 0.32 5.69
CA HIS A 110 -1.35 1.36 6.02
C HIS A 110 -1.03 1.37 7.52
N PRO A 111 0.25 1.55 7.94
CA PRO A 111 0.65 1.45 9.35
C PRO A 111 -0.04 2.48 10.25
N PHE A 112 -0.35 3.68 9.77
CA PHE A 112 -1.06 4.69 10.58
C PHE A 112 -2.46 4.21 10.96
N ALA A 113 -3.19 3.61 10.03
CA ALA A 113 -4.49 3.03 10.32
C ALA A 113 -4.39 1.91 11.37
N SER A 114 -3.42 0.99 11.21
CA SER A 114 -3.17 -0.09 12.17
C SER A 114 -2.90 0.46 13.57
N GLN A 115 -2.03 1.46 13.70
CA GLN A 115 -1.70 2.08 14.99
C GLN A 115 -2.91 2.76 15.64
N MET A 116 -3.70 3.52 14.87
CA MET A 116 -4.87 4.21 15.40
C MET A 116 -5.94 3.22 15.87
N CYS A 117 -6.21 2.17 15.10
CA CYS A 117 -7.18 1.13 15.48
C CYS A 117 -6.70 0.30 16.67
N ALA A 118 -5.42 -0.11 16.70
CA ALA A 118 -4.84 -0.83 17.83
C ALA A 118 -4.92 0.00 19.12
N PHE A 119 -4.62 1.30 19.05
CA PHE A 119 -4.76 2.21 20.19
C PHE A 119 -6.22 2.31 20.67
N LEU A 120 -7.21 2.42 19.78
CA LEU A 120 -8.62 2.45 20.16
C LEU A 120 -9.07 1.13 20.80
N LYS A 121 -8.60 0.00 20.28
CA LYS A 121 -8.86 -1.32 20.87
C LYS A 121 -8.23 -1.48 22.26
N LYS A 122 -6.99 -1.04 22.45
CA LYS A 122 -6.30 -0.93 23.75
C LYS A 122 -7.10 -0.12 24.75
N LYS A 123 -7.73 0.95 24.31
CA LYS A 123 -8.61 1.81 25.14
C LYS A 123 -10.03 1.26 25.29
N LYS A 124 -10.31 0.06 24.80
CA LYS A 124 -11.64 -0.59 24.84
C LYS A 124 -12.74 0.28 24.18
N LYS A 125 -12.37 1.07 23.16
CA LYS A 125 -13.30 1.94 22.41
C LYS A 125 -13.92 1.24 21.21
N ILE A 126 -13.30 0.16 20.75
CA ILE A 126 -13.81 -0.68 19.65
C ILE A 126 -13.71 -2.16 20.03
N LYS A 127 -14.63 -2.96 19.49
CA LYS A 127 -14.67 -4.42 19.68
C LYS A 127 -14.25 -5.19 18.42
N SER A 128 -14.22 -4.51 17.28
CA SER A 128 -13.89 -5.07 15.97
C SER A 128 -12.63 -5.94 16.00
N GLU A 129 -12.61 -7.00 15.21
CA GLU A 129 -11.35 -7.67 14.88
C GLU A 129 -10.48 -6.76 14.02
N LEU A 130 -9.16 -6.86 14.19
CA LEU A 130 -8.19 -6.03 13.48
C LEU A 130 -7.26 -6.90 12.63
N ALA A 131 -7.19 -6.61 11.35
CA ALA A 131 -6.27 -7.24 10.41
C ALA A 131 -5.33 -6.20 9.80
N THR A 132 -4.06 -6.53 9.68
CA THR A 132 -3.07 -5.71 8.99
C THR A 132 -2.58 -6.44 7.75
N ILE A 133 -2.63 -5.78 6.60
CA ILE A 133 -2.03 -6.23 5.35
C ILE A 133 -0.77 -5.41 5.13
N MET A 134 0.39 -6.01 5.34
CA MET A 134 1.66 -5.33 5.11
C MET A 134 1.98 -5.31 3.63
N THR A 135 2.04 -4.11 3.06
CA THR A 135 2.35 -3.90 1.63
C THR A 135 3.84 -3.68 1.37
N ASP A 136 4.66 -3.75 2.41
CA ASP A 136 6.12 -3.71 2.35
C ASP A 136 6.71 -5.12 2.19
N TYR A 137 7.94 -5.22 1.68
CA TYR A 137 8.70 -6.48 1.62
C TYR A 137 9.62 -6.71 2.83
N ALA A 138 9.60 -5.78 3.79
CA ALA A 138 10.28 -5.92 5.08
C ALA A 138 9.45 -5.23 6.18
N PRO A 139 9.33 -5.83 7.38
CA PRO A 139 8.53 -5.24 8.44
C PRO A 139 9.17 -3.95 8.96
N HIS A 140 8.42 -2.86 8.93
CA HIS A 140 8.80 -1.61 9.56
C HIS A 140 8.23 -1.56 10.97
N PRO A 141 8.96 -1.07 11.99
CA PRO A 141 8.49 -1.04 13.38
C PRO A 141 7.14 -0.34 13.60
N GLN A 142 6.75 0.57 12.72
CA GLN A 142 5.45 1.21 12.80
C GLN A 142 4.26 0.24 12.64
N TRP A 143 4.44 -0.88 11.93
CA TRP A 143 3.43 -1.91 11.82
C TRP A 143 3.23 -2.71 13.12
N LEU A 144 4.22 -2.69 14.02
CA LEU A 144 4.25 -3.49 15.23
C LEU A 144 3.83 -2.72 16.49
N THR A 145 3.42 -1.47 16.35
CA THR A 145 2.96 -0.65 17.46
C THR A 145 1.65 -1.17 18.03
N ASP A 146 1.60 -1.39 19.34
CA ASP A 146 0.45 -1.96 20.04
C ASP A 146 -0.03 -3.30 19.39
N SER A 147 0.93 -4.11 18.93
CA SER A 147 0.70 -5.34 18.17
C SER A 147 -0.10 -6.42 18.90
N GLU A 148 -0.10 -6.39 20.23
CA GLU A 148 -0.91 -7.29 21.06
C GLU A 148 -2.40 -7.17 20.78
N TYR A 149 -2.86 -5.99 20.31
CA TYR A 149 -4.26 -5.71 19.99
C TYR A 149 -4.65 -6.07 18.54
N MET A 150 -3.69 -6.43 17.68
CA MET A 150 -3.97 -6.94 16.35
C MET A 150 -4.33 -8.42 16.40
N ASN A 151 -5.33 -8.81 15.62
CA ASN A 151 -5.75 -10.21 15.51
C ASN A 151 -4.98 -10.94 14.41
N TYR A 152 -4.75 -10.29 13.26
CA TYR A 152 -4.18 -10.92 12.07
C TYR A 152 -3.15 -10.03 11.39
N TYR A 153 -2.06 -10.64 10.92
CA TYR A 153 -1.04 -10.04 10.09
C TYR A 153 -0.90 -10.83 8.79
N PHE A 154 -1.15 -10.19 7.67
CA PHE A 154 -0.93 -10.75 6.36
C PHE A 154 0.34 -10.12 5.77
N VAL A 155 1.29 -10.93 5.36
CA VAL A 155 2.62 -10.49 4.94
C VAL A 155 2.98 -11.01 3.55
N ALA A 156 3.94 -10.34 2.89
CA ALA A 156 4.28 -10.61 1.50
C ALA A 156 4.88 -12.00 1.28
N HIS A 157 5.66 -12.53 2.24
CA HIS A 157 6.38 -13.79 2.09
C HIS A 157 6.80 -14.39 3.44
N GLU A 158 7.25 -15.65 3.42
CA GLU A 158 7.59 -16.44 4.61
C GLU A 158 8.72 -15.81 5.44
N GLU A 159 9.68 -15.13 4.81
CA GLU A 159 10.76 -14.48 5.54
C GLU A 159 10.24 -13.32 6.42
N MET A 160 9.26 -12.55 5.93
CA MET A 160 8.59 -11.55 6.77
C MET A 160 7.85 -12.20 7.94
N ARG A 161 7.20 -13.37 7.72
CA ARG A 161 6.55 -14.12 8.79
C ARG A 161 7.55 -14.48 9.89
N LYS A 162 8.71 -15.01 9.54
CA LYS A 162 9.79 -15.32 10.50
C LYS A 162 10.22 -14.07 11.28
N GLN A 163 10.46 -12.96 10.58
CA GLN A 163 10.87 -11.71 11.21
C GLN A 163 9.81 -11.16 12.20
N LEU A 164 8.52 -11.32 11.90
CA LEU A 164 7.46 -10.93 12.81
C LEU A 164 7.41 -11.84 14.07
N ILE A 165 7.60 -13.15 13.88
CA ILE A 165 7.65 -14.11 15.00
C ILE A 165 8.86 -13.82 15.90
N GLU A 166 10.02 -13.55 15.31
CA GLU A 166 11.22 -13.12 16.04
C GLU A 166 11.02 -11.79 16.79
N ALA A 167 10.19 -10.89 16.24
CA ALA A 167 9.78 -9.66 16.91
C ALA A 167 8.71 -9.87 18.00
N GLY A 168 8.30 -11.12 18.28
CA GLY A 168 7.39 -11.49 19.36
C GLY A 168 5.92 -11.59 18.96
N ILE A 169 5.58 -11.55 17.66
CA ILE A 169 4.20 -11.79 17.22
C ILE A 169 3.92 -13.29 17.22
N PRO A 170 2.82 -13.75 17.85
CA PRO A 170 2.46 -15.16 17.88
C PRO A 170 2.28 -15.74 16.48
N THR A 171 2.83 -16.93 16.24
CA THR A 171 2.83 -17.61 14.93
C THR A 171 1.45 -17.73 14.31
N TYR A 172 0.42 -18.02 15.12
CA TYR A 172 -0.95 -18.19 14.66
C TYR A 172 -1.62 -16.91 14.18
N LYS A 173 -1.01 -15.74 14.39
CA LYS A 173 -1.50 -14.46 13.92
C LYS A 173 -0.90 -14.06 12.56
N VAL A 174 0.14 -14.72 12.07
CA VAL A 174 0.91 -14.28 10.90
C VAL A 174 0.75 -15.22 9.71
N PHE A 175 0.26 -14.68 8.61
CA PHE A 175 -0.08 -15.39 7.38
C PHE A 175 0.72 -14.86 6.18
N PRO A 176 1.61 -15.66 5.57
CA PRO A 176 2.43 -15.26 4.42
C PRO A 176 1.63 -15.47 3.11
N THR A 177 0.62 -14.65 2.87
CA THR A 177 -0.33 -14.80 1.77
C THR A 177 0.05 -14.05 0.50
N GLY A 178 1.10 -13.23 0.53
CA GLY A 178 1.40 -12.28 -0.53
C GLY A 178 0.69 -10.93 -0.35
N ILE A 179 1.01 -9.99 -1.23
CA ILE A 179 0.33 -8.70 -1.31
C ILE A 179 -0.91 -8.87 -2.22
N PRO A 180 -2.10 -8.41 -1.80
CA PRO A 180 -3.32 -8.54 -2.60
C PRO A 180 -3.20 -7.89 -3.98
N LEU A 181 -3.59 -8.62 -5.00
CA LEU A 181 -3.62 -8.18 -6.40
C LEU A 181 -5.06 -8.12 -6.92
N SER A 182 -5.32 -7.20 -7.83
CA SER A 182 -6.59 -7.17 -8.56
C SER A 182 -6.78 -8.46 -9.37
N ASN A 183 -8.02 -8.89 -9.47
CA ASN A 183 -8.42 -10.09 -10.22
C ASN A 183 -8.01 -10.03 -11.70
N ARG A 184 -7.75 -8.84 -12.23
CA ARG A 184 -7.22 -8.63 -13.58
C ARG A 184 -5.88 -9.33 -13.81
N PHE A 185 -5.02 -9.44 -12.79
CA PHE A 185 -3.73 -10.13 -12.89
C PHE A 185 -3.86 -11.66 -12.88
N LEU A 186 -5.02 -12.19 -12.53
CA LEU A 186 -5.31 -13.63 -12.51
C LEU A 186 -6.03 -14.11 -13.79
N GLN A 187 -6.40 -13.20 -14.67
CA GLN A 187 -7.05 -13.52 -15.93
C GLN A 187 -6.04 -13.97 -16.97
N SER A 188 -6.47 -14.86 -17.85
CA SER A 188 -5.69 -15.24 -19.03
C SER A 188 -5.95 -14.24 -20.15
N TYR A 189 -4.88 -13.77 -20.78
CA TYR A 189 -4.95 -12.85 -21.92
C TYR A 189 -4.28 -13.50 -23.13
N ASN A 190 -4.90 -13.31 -24.32
CA ASN A 190 -4.23 -13.65 -25.56
C ASN A 190 -3.10 -12.63 -25.81
N LYS A 191 -1.86 -13.11 -25.74
CA LYS A 191 -0.67 -12.26 -25.87
C LYS A 191 -0.61 -11.54 -27.22
N ASP A 192 -0.89 -12.25 -28.31
CA ASP A 192 -0.73 -11.70 -29.66
C ASP A 192 -1.80 -10.65 -29.97
N GLU A 193 -3.03 -10.92 -29.55
CA GLU A 193 -4.13 -9.96 -29.62
C GLU A 193 -3.84 -8.72 -28.77
N THR A 194 -3.39 -8.93 -27.53
CA THR A 194 -3.05 -7.83 -26.62
C THR A 194 -1.96 -6.95 -27.21
N LEU A 195 -0.87 -7.53 -27.71
CA LEU A 195 0.22 -6.78 -28.33
C LEU A 195 -0.27 -6.03 -29.57
N SER A 196 -1.09 -6.66 -30.41
CA SER A 196 -1.65 -6.05 -31.62
C SER A 196 -2.52 -4.85 -31.29
N ASN A 197 -3.33 -4.92 -30.22
CA ASN A 197 -4.16 -3.81 -29.77
C ASN A 197 -3.34 -2.57 -29.31
N PHE A 198 -2.10 -2.78 -28.91
CA PHE A 198 -1.13 -1.70 -28.63
C PHE A 198 -0.27 -1.31 -29.86
N GLY A 199 -0.56 -1.83 -31.05
CA GLY A 199 0.24 -1.59 -32.26
C GLY A 199 1.61 -2.27 -32.23
N LEU A 200 1.80 -3.27 -31.38
CA LEU A 200 3.05 -4.01 -31.21
C LEU A 200 3.05 -5.31 -32.00
N LYS A 201 4.23 -5.76 -32.38
CA LYS A 201 4.43 -6.98 -33.17
C LYS A 201 4.57 -8.20 -32.25
N PRO A 202 3.73 -9.24 -32.39
CA PRO A 202 3.81 -10.43 -31.54
C PRO A 202 5.13 -11.21 -31.59
N ASN A 203 5.82 -11.15 -32.74
CA ASN A 203 7.09 -11.83 -32.97
C ASN A 203 8.33 -11.07 -32.48
N LYS A 204 8.19 -9.83 -31.98
CA LYS A 204 9.29 -9.07 -31.38
C LYS A 204 9.33 -9.23 -29.86
N LYS A 205 10.53 -9.19 -29.28
CA LYS A 205 10.68 -9.13 -27.83
C LYS A 205 10.19 -7.79 -27.31
N THR A 206 9.30 -7.80 -26.33
CA THR A 206 8.75 -6.58 -25.71
C THR A 206 9.46 -6.29 -24.42
N VAL A 207 10.00 -5.09 -24.29
CA VAL A 207 10.59 -4.58 -23.06
C VAL A 207 9.61 -3.60 -22.42
N LEU A 208 9.19 -3.89 -21.20
CA LEU A 208 8.30 -3.03 -20.42
C LEU A 208 9.11 -2.19 -19.44
N PHE A 209 9.14 -0.87 -19.67
CA PHE A 209 9.60 0.09 -18.69
C PHE A 209 8.44 0.54 -17.83
N PHE A 210 8.46 0.11 -16.57
CA PHE A 210 7.39 0.39 -15.64
C PHE A 210 7.90 1.26 -14.49
N ALA A 211 7.28 2.43 -14.31
CA ALA A 211 7.46 3.23 -13.12
C ALA A 211 6.08 3.55 -12.54
N GLY A 212 5.86 3.09 -11.30
CA GLY A 212 4.55 3.18 -10.67
C GLY A 212 4.09 4.60 -10.36
N GLY A 213 2.79 4.82 -10.52
CA GLY A 213 2.04 5.91 -9.93
C GLY A 213 2.48 7.32 -10.32
N GLU A 214 2.55 8.18 -9.30
CA GLU A 214 2.88 9.60 -9.48
C GLU A 214 4.37 9.87 -9.78
N PHE A 215 5.24 8.90 -9.57
CA PHE A 215 6.68 9.11 -9.72
C PHE A 215 7.12 9.08 -11.18
N GLY A 216 6.39 8.39 -12.04
CA GLY A 216 6.71 8.28 -13.44
C GLY A 216 8.14 7.75 -13.68
N LEU A 217 8.53 7.69 -14.94
CA LEU A 217 9.91 7.43 -15.31
C LEU A 217 10.76 8.68 -15.02
N CYS A 218 11.94 8.53 -14.39
CA CYS A 218 12.84 9.63 -14.07
C CYS A 218 13.28 10.36 -15.34
N LYS A 219 13.06 11.66 -15.41
CA LYS A 219 13.16 12.51 -16.60
C LYS A 219 14.50 12.31 -17.30
N GLY A 220 15.43 12.50 -17.44
CA GLY A 220 16.62 12.48 -18.30
C GLY A 220 17.27 11.09 -18.45
N LYS A 221 17.53 10.38 -17.35
CA LYS A 221 18.25 9.09 -17.44
C LYS A 221 17.39 7.98 -18.07
N THR A 222 16.10 7.98 -17.83
CA THR A 222 15.21 6.97 -18.41
C THR A 222 14.98 7.23 -19.88
N TYR A 223 14.81 8.49 -20.28
CA TYR A 223 14.72 8.84 -21.70
C TYR A 223 15.97 8.37 -22.46
N LYS A 224 17.16 8.72 -21.96
CA LYS A 224 18.42 8.25 -22.54
C LYS A 224 18.54 6.72 -22.58
N MET A 225 18.03 6.02 -21.57
CA MET A 225 17.99 4.56 -21.57
C MET A 225 17.04 4.03 -22.65
N LEU A 226 15.85 4.61 -22.81
CA LEU A 226 14.89 4.24 -23.85
C LEU A 226 15.48 4.48 -25.25
N GLU A 227 16.12 5.63 -25.49
CA GLU A 227 16.84 5.92 -26.74
C GLU A 227 17.92 4.88 -26.98
N THR A 228 18.79 4.62 -25.99
CA THR A 228 19.86 3.62 -26.10
C THR A 228 19.30 2.23 -26.46
N PHE A 229 18.18 1.82 -25.88
CA PHE A 229 17.55 0.55 -26.24
C PHE A 229 16.99 0.56 -27.66
N ALA A 230 16.33 1.65 -28.06
CA ALA A 230 15.75 1.77 -29.39
C ALA A 230 16.82 1.80 -30.51
N GLU A 231 17.97 2.45 -30.25
CA GLU A 231 19.06 2.59 -31.22
C GLU A 231 19.94 1.33 -31.35
N ASN A 232 20.06 0.53 -30.29
CA ASN A 232 21.01 -0.59 -30.28
C ASN A 232 20.37 -1.97 -30.46
N PHE A 233 19.04 -2.07 -30.53
CA PHE A 233 18.35 -3.36 -30.61
C PHE A 233 17.19 -3.36 -31.59
N ASP A 234 17.41 -3.82 -32.80
CA ASP A 234 16.40 -3.87 -33.88
C ASP A 234 15.27 -4.88 -33.66
N ASN A 235 15.53 -5.90 -32.81
CA ASN A 235 14.61 -7.01 -32.59
C ASN A 235 13.72 -6.85 -31.35
N ILE A 236 13.77 -5.69 -30.70
CA ILE A 236 12.92 -5.36 -29.56
C ILE A 236 11.86 -4.31 -29.93
N GLN A 237 10.87 -4.23 -29.09
CA GLN A 237 9.89 -3.13 -29.03
C GLN A 237 9.70 -2.73 -27.57
N ILE A 238 9.31 -1.49 -27.33
CA ILE A 238 9.33 -0.91 -25.99
C ILE A 238 7.93 -0.41 -25.63
N ILE A 239 7.48 -0.76 -24.44
CA ILE A 239 6.33 -0.14 -23.77
C ILE A 239 6.87 0.66 -22.59
N ALA A 240 6.61 1.97 -22.58
CA ALA A 240 7.01 2.83 -21.47
C ALA A 240 5.75 3.37 -20.76
N ILE A 241 5.59 2.98 -19.49
CA ILE A 241 4.51 3.49 -18.64
C ILE A 241 5.00 4.77 -17.96
N SER A 242 4.64 5.92 -18.52
CA SER A 242 5.11 7.24 -18.05
C SER A 242 4.39 7.76 -16.79
N GLY A 243 3.30 7.11 -16.36
CA GLY A 243 2.47 7.58 -15.26
C GLY A 243 1.88 8.97 -15.57
N LYS A 244 2.07 9.93 -14.67
CA LYS A 244 1.63 11.34 -14.86
C LYS A 244 2.69 12.21 -15.57
N ASN A 245 3.72 11.62 -16.14
CA ASN A 245 4.77 12.39 -16.84
C ASN A 245 4.45 12.53 -18.33
N GLU A 246 3.89 13.65 -18.71
CA GLU A 246 3.50 13.96 -20.10
C GLU A 246 4.68 14.34 -21.02
N LYS A 247 5.92 14.33 -20.52
CA LYS A 247 7.13 14.74 -21.26
C LYS A 247 7.97 13.57 -21.78
N ILE A 248 7.42 12.36 -21.71
CA ILE A 248 8.05 11.13 -22.24
C ILE A 248 7.20 10.60 -23.36
#